data_f3c978937b9ad02448a72a7ac6dd8404
#
_entry.id   f3c978937b9ad02448a72a7ac6dd8404
#
_cell.length_a   1.000
_cell.length_b   1.000
_cell.length_c   1.000
_cell.angle_alpha   90.00
_cell.angle_beta   90.00
_cell.angle_gamma   90.00
#
_symmetry.space_group_name_H-M   'P 1'
#
loop_
_entity.id
_entity.type
_entity.pdbx_description
1 polymer ?
#
loop_
_entity_poly.entity_id
_entity_poly.type
_entity_poly.pdbx_seq_one_letter_code
_entity_poly.pdbx_strand_id
1 'polypeptide(L)'
;MKDFTLRKRFLDCKSGTCSLFKGFVMLVVLMLMTTSSAMAEVIDGFRYLLDSDTKTATLLPKMEGKYSGDIIIPEKIKGNDGVEYVVTSLGESCFEDCSGLTSITIPSSVTSLGESCFLLCSGLTSITIPSSVTSLGEACFYGCSGLTSITIPSSVTSLGEVCFEFCSGLTSITIPSSVTSLGDYCFRGCSSLTFITIPSSVTSLGESCFYGCSGLTSITIPSSVTSLGWHCFDGCSGLTSITIPSSVTSLGGACFDGCSGLTSITIPSSVTSLGWGCFEYCQNLKSVIFKGRYCNYVYYPDLKIPTTCIIKVPTEYLQDYKNAFGPIYQYIYAWNPDETGEDSKPVTQCSTPSISYESGKLKFACETTGAKYHYTITDTDIKSDALSENGEVSLSAAYKISVYAIADG
;
A
#
# COMPACT_ATOMS: atom_id res chain seq x y z
N MET A 1 -25.54 -17.79 -6.96
CA MET A 1 -26.59 -17.19 -6.11
C MET A 1 -26.13 -16.88 -4.67
N LYS A 2 -24.87 -17.21 -4.27
CA LYS A 2 -24.29 -16.83 -2.97
C LYS A 2 -23.47 -15.54 -3.00
N ASP A 3 -23.02 -15.08 -4.18
CA ASP A 3 -22.20 -13.87 -4.32
C ASP A 3 -22.98 -12.55 -4.30
N PHE A 4 -24.25 -12.59 -4.66
CA PHE A 4 -25.10 -11.38 -4.67
C PHE A 4 -25.39 -10.84 -3.26
N THR A 5 -25.29 -11.68 -2.24
CA THR A 5 -25.53 -11.31 -0.82
C THR A 5 -24.28 -10.72 -0.16
N LEU A 6 -23.07 -11.00 -0.68
CA LEU A 6 -21.84 -10.37 -0.22
C LEU A 6 -21.70 -8.93 -0.76
N ARG A 7 -22.09 -8.70 -2.02
CA ARG A 7 -22.15 -7.34 -2.60
C ARG A 7 -22.97 -6.36 -1.76
N LYS A 8 -24.10 -6.80 -1.22
CA LYS A 8 -24.98 -5.94 -0.41
C LYS A 8 -24.44 -5.64 0.99
N ARG A 9 -23.60 -6.52 1.53
CA ARG A 9 -22.97 -6.33 2.85
C ARG A 9 -21.73 -5.43 2.84
N PHE A 10 -21.00 -5.37 1.72
CA PHE A 10 -19.84 -4.47 1.60
C PHE A 10 -20.23 -3.01 1.37
N LEU A 11 -21.36 -2.76 0.70
CA LEU A 11 -21.87 -1.41 0.45
C LEU A 11 -22.69 -0.83 1.61
N ASP A 12 -23.21 -1.68 2.52
CA ASP A 12 -24.08 -1.24 3.63
C ASP A 12 -23.31 -0.97 4.94
N CYS A 13 -22.00 -1.15 4.98
CA CYS A 13 -21.22 -1.00 6.21
C CYS A 13 -20.38 0.28 6.20
N LYS A 14 -21.00 1.41 6.35
CA LYS A 14 -20.59 2.58 7.16
C LYS A 14 -21.47 3.80 6.86
N SER A 15 -22.09 4.30 7.94
CA SER A 15 -22.79 5.58 8.14
C SER A 15 -24.06 5.83 7.32
N GLY A 16 -25.17 6.01 8.02
CA GLY A 16 -26.51 6.36 7.51
C GLY A 16 -26.65 7.73 6.81
N THR A 17 -25.56 8.36 6.43
CA THR A 17 -25.52 9.62 5.67
C THR A 17 -25.17 9.46 4.20
N CYS A 18 -24.58 8.32 3.80
CA CYS A 18 -24.12 8.09 2.43
C CYS A 18 -25.28 7.73 1.48
N SER A 19 -26.34 7.07 1.96
CA SER A 19 -27.45 6.63 1.11
C SER A 19 -28.31 7.78 0.59
N LEU A 20 -28.52 8.83 1.39
CA LEU A 20 -29.28 10.01 0.96
C LEU A 20 -28.49 10.92 0.00
N PHE A 21 -27.16 10.96 0.17
CA PHE A 21 -26.30 11.75 -0.72
C PHE A 21 -26.09 11.06 -2.09
N LYS A 22 -25.91 9.71 -2.11
CA LYS A 22 -25.84 8.93 -3.35
C LYS A 22 -27.15 8.99 -4.15
N GLY A 23 -28.30 8.95 -3.47
CA GLY A 23 -29.62 9.12 -4.10
C GLY A 23 -29.83 10.53 -4.66
N PHE A 24 -29.31 11.54 -3.97
CA PHE A 24 -29.42 12.94 -4.42
C PHE A 24 -28.47 13.26 -5.57
N VAL A 25 -27.24 12.75 -5.53
CA VAL A 25 -26.26 12.89 -6.64
C VAL A 25 -26.74 12.12 -7.87
N MET A 26 -27.28 10.92 -7.70
CA MET A 26 -27.86 10.14 -8.82
C MET A 26 -29.10 10.84 -9.39
N LEU A 27 -29.94 11.48 -8.57
CA LEU A 27 -31.10 12.26 -9.03
C LEU A 27 -30.68 13.56 -9.70
N VAL A 28 -29.62 14.24 -9.22
CA VAL A 28 -29.07 15.45 -9.83
C VAL A 28 -28.35 15.10 -11.14
N VAL A 29 -27.62 14.00 -11.21
CA VAL A 29 -27.05 13.49 -12.48
C VAL A 29 -28.14 13.09 -13.46
N LEU A 30 -29.25 12.48 -12.98
CA LEU A 30 -30.40 12.15 -13.83
C LEU A 30 -31.16 13.42 -14.27
N MET A 31 -31.24 14.49 -13.43
CA MET A 31 -31.86 15.76 -13.80
C MET A 31 -30.98 16.63 -14.71
N LEU A 32 -29.64 16.52 -14.58
CA LEU A 32 -28.70 17.19 -15.51
C LEU A 32 -28.65 16.52 -16.89
N MET A 33 -29.11 15.25 -16.99
CA MET A 33 -29.23 14.56 -18.29
C MET A 33 -30.42 15.04 -19.16
N THR A 34 -31.23 15.96 -18.67
CA THR A 34 -32.38 16.46 -19.45
C THR A 34 -32.09 17.64 -20.38
N THR A 35 -30.83 18.13 -20.43
CA THR A 35 -30.45 19.28 -21.27
C THR A 35 -29.22 19.03 -22.17
N SER A 36 -28.56 17.89 -22.09
CA SER A 36 -27.48 17.50 -22.99
C SER A 36 -27.81 16.20 -23.68
N SER A 37 -27.77 16.17 -24.99
CA SER A 37 -28.06 14.99 -25.84
C SER A 37 -26.89 13.97 -25.78
N ALA A 38 -26.50 13.56 -24.59
CA ALA A 38 -25.49 12.52 -24.41
C ALA A 38 -26.10 11.17 -24.75
N MET A 39 -25.88 10.66 -25.97
CA MET A 39 -26.31 9.35 -26.41
C MET A 39 -25.13 8.38 -26.37
N ALA A 40 -25.38 7.19 -25.79
CA ALA A 40 -24.37 6.15 -25.84
C ALA A 40 -24.39 5.48 -27.21
N GLU A 41 -23.25 5.42 -27.89
CA GLU A 41 -23.08 4.81 -29.20
C GLU A 41 -22.11 3.63 -29.12
N VAL A 42 -22.30 2.66 -30.02
CA VAL A 42 -21.37 1.55 -30.25
C VAL A 42 -20.57 1.84 -31.50
N ILE A 43 -19.27 2.02 -31.35
CA ILE A 43 -18.33 2.33 -32.44
C ILE A 43 -17.19 1.31 -32.35
N ASP A 44 -16.92 0.59 -33.43
CA ASP A 44 -15.87 -0.44 -33.52
C ASP A 44 -15.91 -1.47 -32.37
N GLY A 45 -17.13 -1.82 -31.91
CA GLY A 45 -17.32 -2.79 -30.81
C GLY A 45 -17.13 -2.23 -29.39
N PHE A 46 -16.86 -0.96 -29.27
CA PHE A 46 -16.80 -0.22 -28.00
C PHE A 46 -18.04 0.64 -27.82
N ARG A 47 -18.50 0.74 -26.57
CA ARG A 47 -19.64 1.58 -26.22
C ARG A 47 -19.14 2.88 -25.61
N TYR A 48 -19.50 4.01 -26.22
CA TYR A 48 -19.09 5.34 -25.79
C TYR A 48 -20.28 6.20 -25.42
N LEU A 49 -20.14 7.01 -24.38
CA LEU A 49 -20.97 8.17 -24.11
C LEU A 49 -20.30 9.38 -24.76
N LEU A 50 -20.97 10.01 -25.71
CA LEU A 50 -20.45 11.16 -26.45
C LEU A 50 -21.00 12.46 -25.86
N ASP A 51 -20.11 13.40 -25.63
CA ASP A 51 -20.45 14.77 -25.26
C ASP A 51 -20.24 15.67 -26.46
N SER A 52 -21.36 16.11 -27.08
CA SER A 52 -21.32 16.94 -28.25
C SER A 52 -20.83 18.35 -28.02
N ASP A 53 -20.89 18.84 -26.78
CA ASP A 53 -20.49 20.22 -26.44
C ASP A 53 -18.97 20.32 -26.29
N THR A 54 -18.35 19.35 -25.60
CA THR A 54 -16.91 19.29 -25.37
C THR A 54 -16.15 18.52 -26.43
N LYS A 55 -16.86 17.77 -27.31
CA LYS A 55 -16.28 16.84 -28.29
C LYS A 55 -15.41 15.77 -27.61
N THR A 56 -15.86 15.27 -26.46
CA THR A 56 -15.20 14.19 -25.72
C THR A 56 -16.04 12.94 -25.67
N ALA A 57 -15.39 11.80 -25.45
CA ALA A 57 -16.02 10.51 -25.31
C ALA A 57 -15.55 9.81 -24.02
N THR A 58 -16.51 9.19 -23.34
CA THR A 58 -16.27 8.28 -22.21
C THR A 58 -16.52 6.85 -22.65
N LEU A 59 -15.54 5.97 -22.52
CA LEU A 59 -15.74 4.54 -22.78
C LEU A 59 -16.56 3.93 -21.64
N LEU A 60 -17.60 3.18 -22.00
CA LEU A 60 -18.56 2.57 -21.07
C LEU A 60 -18.46 1.03 -21.08
N PRO A 61 -18.99 0.35 -20.05
CA PRO A 61 -19.16 -1.11 -20.08
C PRO A 61 -19.97 -1.56 -21.30
N LYS A 62 -19.68 -2.76 -21.81
CA LYS A 62 -20.55 -3.39 -22.83
C LYS A 62 -21.96 -3.63 -22.29
N MET A 63 -22.96 -3.50 -23.15
CA MET A 63 -24.34 -3.86 -22.81
C MET A 63 -24.50 -5.37 -22.64
N GLU A 64 -23.84 -6.13 -23.51
CA GLU A 64 -23.87 -7.59 -23.52
C GLU A 64 -22.45 -8.13 -23.65
N GLY A 65 -22.16 -9.18 -22.90
CA GLY A 65 -20.84 -9.79 -22.85
C GLY A 65 -19.83 -8.92 -22.10
N LYS A 66 -18.56 -9.26 -22.26
CA LYS A 66 -17.42 -8.57 -21.61
C LYS A 66 -16.35 -8.25 -22.66
N TYR A 67 -15.55 -7.23 -22.38
CA TYR A 67 -14.32 -6.99 -23.15
C TYR A 67 -13.31 -8.12 -22.88
N SER A 68 -12.59 -8.55 -23.91
CA SER A 68 -11.62 -9.66 -23.78
C SER A 68 -10.49 -9.55 -24.81
N GLY A 69 -9.40 -10.26 -24.57
CA GLY A 69 -8.21 -10.25 -25.40
C GLY A 69 -7.39 -8.98 -25.20
N ASP A 70 -6.64 -8.60 -26.24
CA ASP A 70 -5.81 -7.42 -26.26
C ASP A 70 -6.63 -6.23 -26.77
N ILE A 71 -6.77 -5.21 -25.95
CA ILE A 71 -7.57 -4.03 -26.24
C ILE A 71 -6.67 -2.83 -26.51
N ILE A 72 -6.94 -2.14 -27.62
CA ILE A 72 -6.34 -0.83 -27.90
C ILE A 72 -7.47 0.20 -27.96
N ILE A 73 -7.49 1.10 -26.98
CA ILE A 73 -8.45 2.20 -26.95
C ILE A 73 -7.94 3.30 -27.89
N PRO A 74 -8.71 3.70 -28.91
CA PRO A 74 -8.31 4.77 -29.80
C PRO A 74 -8.32 6.13 -29.06
N GLU A 75 -7.41 7.00 -29.41
CA GLU A 75 -7.39 8.38 -28.89
C GLU A 75 -8.59 9.18 -29.36
N LYS A 76 -9.04 8.92 -30.59
CA LYS A 76 -10.15 9.61 -31.24
C LYS A 76 -11.09 8.61 -31.90
N ILE A 77 -12.37 8.92 -31.90
CA ILE A 77 -13.41 8.15 -32.52
C ILE A 77 -14.30 9.09 -33.38
N LYS A 78 -15.00 8.53 -34.36
CA LYS A 78 -15.97 9.26 -35.15
C LYS A 78 -17.37 8.79 -34.78
N GLY A 79 -18.18 9.71 -34.23
CA GLY A 79 -19.57 9.43 -33.91
C GLY A 79 -20.44 9.18 -35.14
N ASN A 80 -21.64 8.63 -34.95
CA ASN A 80 -22.63 8.41 -36.02
C ASN A 80 -23.07 9.74 -36.63
N ASP A 81 -22.94 10.84 -35.93
CA ASP A 81 -23.17 12.22 -36.41
C ASP A 81 -22.06 12.72 -37.35
N GLY A 82 -21.00 11.92 -37.54
CA GLY A 82 -19.83 12.25 -38.37
C GLY A 82 -18.81 13.17 -37.68
N VAL A 83 -19.02 13.52 -36.40
CA VAL A 83 -18.11 14.36 -35.62
C VAL A 83 -16.99 13.51 -34.99
N GLU A 84 -15.80 14.08 -34.89
CA GLU A 84 -14.69 13.48 -34.19
C GLU A 84 -14.75 13.82 -32.70
N TYR A 85 -14.59 12.82 -31.84
CA TYR A 85 -14.57 12.91 -30.38
C TYR A 85 -13.23 12.38 -29.84
N VAL A 86 -12.69 13.06 -28.86
CA VAL A 86 -11.48 12.61 -28.14
C VAL A 86 -11.90 11.72 -26.95
N VAL A 87 -11.30 10.53 -26.81
CA VAL A 87 -11.56 9.66 -25.67
C VAL A 87 -10.79 10.18 -24.47
N THR A 88 -11.49 10.72 -23.47
CA THR A 88 -10.90 11.39 -22.31
C THR A 88 -11.10 10.65 -20.99
N SER A 89 -11.99 9.66 -20.96
CA SER A 89 -12.25 8.90 -19.73
C SER A 89 -12.68 7.46 -19.99
N LEU A 90 -12.36 6.61 -19.04
CA LEU A 90 -12.96 5.30 -18.89
C LEU A 90 -14.00 5.40 -17.77
N GLY A 91 -15.26 5.03 -18.07
CA GLY A 91 -16.38 5.18 -17.15
C GLY A 91 -16.31 4.22 -15.96
N GLU A 92 -17.22 4.41 -15.01
CA GLU A 92 -17.42 3.50 -13.89
C GLU A 92 -17.64 2.07 -14.38
N SER A 93 -16.99 1.10 -13.74
CA SER A 93 -17.09 -0.33 -14.06
C SER A 93 -16.83 -0.68 -15.55
N CYS A 94 -16.08 0.15 -16.26
CA CYS A 94 -15.93 0.02 -17.72
C CYS A 94 -15.46 -1.37 -18.15
N PHE A 95 -14.54 -1.96 -17.43
CA PHE A 95 -14.00 -3.32 -17.65
C PHE A 95 -14.31 -4.28 -16.50
N GLU A 96 -15.33 -3.99 -15.69
CA GLU A 96 -15.71 -4.87 -14.57
C GLU A 96 -15.96 -6.31 -15.04
N ASP A 97 -15.40 -7.30 -14.31
CA ASP A 97 -15.48 -8.74 -14.62
C ASP A 97 -14.93 -9.13 -16.01
N CYS A 98 -14.08 -8.32 -16.62
CA CYS A 98 -13.43 -8.64 -17.88
C CYS A 98 -12.29 -9.65 -17.65
N SER A 99 -12.61 -10.84 -17.15
CA SER A 99 -11.63 -11.88 -16.83
C SER A 99 -10.84 -12.40 -18.05
N GLY A 100 -11.38 -12.19 -19.25
CA GLY A 100 -10.69 -12.51 -20.51
C GLY A 100 -9.84 -11.36 -21.08
N LEU A 101 -9.76 -10.19 -20.41
CA LEU A 101 -8.91 -9.08 -20.81
C LEU A 101 -7.45 -9.42 -20.47
N THR A 102 -6.58 -9.51 -21.46
CA THR A 102 -5.18 -9.92 -21.32
C THR A 102 -4.23 -8.72 -21.28
N SER A 103 -4.50 -7.73 -22.11
CA SER A 103 -3.78 -6.46 -22.12
C SER A 103 -4.67 -5.30 -22.55
N ILE A 104 -4.28 -4.08 -22.17
CA ILE A 104 -4.98 -2.87 -22.58
C ILE A 104 -4.00 -1.71 -22.80
N THR A 105 -4.18 -1.02 -23.93
CA THR A 105 -3.49 0.24 -24.22
C THR A 105 -4.47 1.39 -24.04
N ILE A 106 -4.17 2.28 -23.10
CA ILE A 106 -4.95 3.47 -22.77
C ILE A 106 -4.25 4.69 -23.40
N PRO A 107 -4.92 5.49 -24.22
CA PRO A 107 -4.31 6.63 -24.87
C PRO A 107 -4.03 7.77 -23.88
N SER A 108 -3.05 8.63 -24.22
CA SER A 108 -2.63 9.76 -23.37
C SER A 108 -3.70 10.86 -23.23
N SER A 109 -4.76 10.82 -24.03
CA SER A 109 -5.92 11.69 -23.91
C SER A 109 -6.80 11.36 -22.69
N VAL A 110 -6.70 10.13 -22.15
CA VAL A 110 -7.48 9.70 -20.99
C VAL A 110 -6.91 10.33 -19.73
N THR A 111 -7.74 11.09 -19.04
CA THR A 111 -7.39 11.82 -17.80
C THR A 111 -8.02 11.21 -16.55
N SER A 112 -9.03 10.34 -16.69
CA SER A 112 -9.71 9.72 -15.56
C SER A 112 -10.05 8.25 -15.82
N LEU A 113 -9.90 7.45 -14.78
CA LEU A 113 -10.40 6.09 -14.67
C LEU A 113 -11.53 6.11 -13.64
N GLY A 114 -12.70 5.62 -14.02
CA GLY A 114 -13.87 5.57 -13.14
C GLY A 114 -13.66 4.61 -11.95
N GLU A 115 -14.56 4.70 -10.97
CA GLU A 115 -14.66 3.75 -9.87
C GLU A 115 -14.82 2.32 -10.43
N SER A 116 -14.15 1.33 -9.81
CA SER A 116 -14.24 -0.08 -10.22
C SER A 116 -13.88 -0.36 -11.70
N CYS A 117 -13.11 0.53 -12.33
CA CYS A 117 -12.89 0.50 -13.78
C CYS A 117 -12.38 -0.86 -14.28
N PHE A 118 -11.46 -1.50 -13.56
CA PHE A 118 -10.89 -2.81 -13.87
C PHE A 118 -11.21 -3.87 -12.80
N LEU A 119 -12.31 -3.70 -12.06
CA LEU A 119 -12.70 -4.62 -11.01
C LEU A 119 -12.81 -6.05 -11.59
N LEU A 120 -12.14 -7.02 -10.93
CA LEU A 120 -12.11 -8.45 -11.27
C LEU A 120 -11.56 -8.77 -12.69
N CYS A 121 -10.71 -7.93 -13.25
CA CYS A 121 -9.97 -8.23 -14.48
C CYS A 121 -8.85 -9.25 -14.21
N SER A 122 -9.21 -10.48 -13.87
CA SER A 122 -8.27 -11.52 -13.42
C SER A 122 -7.29 -12.01 -14.50
N GLY A 123 -7.60 -11.77 -15.78
CA GLY A 123 -6.71 -12.10 -16.91
C GLY A 123 -5.68 -11.03 -17.20
N LEU A 124 -5.84 -9.81 -16.66
CA LEU A 124 -4.95 -8.68 -16.93
C LEU A 124 -3.60 -8.88 -16.20
N THR A 125 -2.52 -9.05 -16.95
CA THR A 125 -1.20 -9.34 -16.38
C THR A 125 -0.35 -8.09 -16.14
N SER A 126 -0.56 -7.07 -16.95
CA SER A 126 0.12 -5.77 -16.81
C SER A 126 -0.73 -4.65 -17.40
N ILE A 127 -0.55 -3.44 -16.94
CA ILE A 127 -1.20 -2.24 -17.46
C ILE A 127 -0.29 -1.03 -17.29
N THR A 128 -0.28 -0.16 -18.29
CA THR A 128 0.38 1.15 -18.21
C THR A 128 -0.68 2.23 -18.05
N ILE A 129 -0.63 2.96 -16.94
CA ILE A 129 -1.49 4.12 -16.69
C ILE A 129 -0.85 5.34 -17.33
N PRO A 130 -1.56 6.07 -18.20
CA PRO A 130 -1.00 7.27 -18.83
C PRO A 130 -0.76 8.39 -17.80
N SER A 131 0.27 9.23 -18.06
CA SER A 131 0.65 10.33 -17.17
C SER A 131 -0.38 11.47 -17.08
N SER A 132 -1.42 11.42 -17.91
CA SER A 132 -2.59 12.31 -17.85
C SER A 132 -3.55 11.95 -16.71
N VAL A 133 -3.50 10.73 -16.17
CA VAL A 133 -4.34 10.27 -15.06
C VAL A 133 -3.81 10.81 -13.74
N THR A 134 -4.66 11.45 -12.96
CA THR A 134 -4.27 12.12 -11.70
C THR A 134 -4.74 11.40 -10.42
N SER A 135 -5.65 10.43 -10.56
CA SER A 135 -6.14 9.63 -9.44
C SER A 135 -6.54 8.23 -9.89
N LEU A 136 -6.40 7.26 -8.99
CA LEU A 136 -6.99 5.94 -9.11
C LEU A 136 -8.12 5.85 -8.09
N GLY A 137 -9.34 5.63 -8.58
CA GLY A 137 -10.56 5.62 -7.78
C GLY A 137 -10.68 4.40 -6.86
N GLU A 138 -11.78 4.36 -6.12
CA GLU A 138 -12.19 3.21 -5.29
C GLU A 138 -12.28 1.95 -6.16
N ALA A 139 -11.75 0.83 -5.65
CA ALA A 139 -11.80 -0.49 -6.27
C ALA A 139 -11.26 -0.57 -7.72
N CYS A 140 -10.46 0.41 -8.17
CA CYS A 140 -10.09 0.51 -9.59
C CYS A 140 -9.48 -0.78 -10.15
N PHE A 141 -8.65 -1.49 -9.38
CA PHE A 141 -8.01 -2.77 -9.72
C PHE A 141 -8.37 -3.89 -8.75
N TYR A 142 -9.49 -3.77 -8.03
CA TYR A 142 -9.93 -4.81 -7.10
C TYR A 142 -9.99 -6.19 -7.78
N GLY A 143 -9.34 -7.19 -7.18
CA GLY A 143 -9.41 -8.57 -7.67
C GLY A 143 -8.71 -8.82 -9.01
N CYS A 144 -7.85 -7.92 -9.48
CA CYS A 144 -6.98 -8.16 -10.64
C CYS A 144 -5.90 -9.18 -10.27
N SER A 145 -6.30 -10.45 -10.05
CA SER A 145 -5.42 -11.49 -9.51
C SER A 145 -4.30 -11.92 -10.47
N GLY A 146 -4.45 -11.65 -11.76
CA GLY A 146 -3.40 -11.89 -12.76
C GLY A 146 -2.35 -10.79 -12.86
N LEU A 147 -2.62 -9.61 -12.25
CA LEU A 147 -1.74 -8.44 -12.36
C LEU A 147 -0.45 -8.69 -11.59
N THR A 148 0.66 -8.81 -12.30
CA THR A 148 1.98 -9.09 -11.68
C THR A 148 2.76 -7.82 -11.36
N SER A 149 2.55 -6.76 -12.14
CA SER A 149 3.17 -5.46 -11.93
C SER A 149 2.32 -4.35 -12.52
N ILE A 150 2.43 -3.14 -11.94
CA ILE A 150 1.80 -1.93 -12.44
C ILE A 150 2.71 -0.74 -12.18
N THR A 151 2.76 0.18 -13.14
CA THR A 151 3.44 1.46 -12.98
C THR A 151 2.43 2.56 -12.74
N ILE A 152 2.49 3.19 -11.57
CA ILE A 152 1.66 4.33 -11.21
C ILE A 152 2.42 5.60 -11.61
N PRO A 153 1.86 6.46 -12.47
CA PRO A 153 2.54 7.68 -12.91
C PRO A 153 2.61 8.73 -11.77
N SER A 154 3.62 9.59 -11.85
CA SER A 154 3.82 10.67 -10.85
C SER A 154 2.72 11.74 -10.84
N SER A 155 1.80 11.72 -11.78
CA SER A 155 0.60 12.54 -11.80
C SER A 155 -0.46 12.09 -10.77
N VAL A 156 -0.42 10.81 -10.35
CA VAL A 156 -1.36 10.25 -9.38
C VAL A 156 -1.02 10.75 -7.98
N THR A 157 -1.98 11.37 -7.30
CA THR A 157 -1.80 11.95 -5.97
C THR A 157 -2.49 11.16 -4.85
N SER A 158 -3.38 10.23 -5.20
CA SER A 158 -4.09 9.37 -4.24
C SER A 158 -4.41 8.00 -4.83
N LEU A 159 -4.40 6.99 -3.97
CA LEU A 159 -4.93 5.66 -4.24
C LEU A 159 -6.20 5.51 -3.40
N GLY A 160 -7.32 5.17 -4.06
CA GLY A 160 -8.62 5.01 -3.42
C GLY A 160 -8.68 3.83 -2.44
N GLU A 161 -9.76 3.74 -1.67
CA GLU A 161 -10.08 2.57 -0.86
C GLU A 161 -10.13 1.32 -1.74
N VAL A 162 -9.70 0.18 -1.21
CA VAL A 162 -9.70 -1.14 -1.87
C VAL A 162 -9.08 -1.18 -3.27
N CYS A 163 -8.27 -0.16 -3.65
CA CYS A 163 -7.82 0.05 -5.04
C CYS A 163 -7.11 -1.18 -5.64
N PHE A 164 -6.26 -1.86 -4.88
CA PHE A 164 -5.54 -3.08 -5.27
C PHE A 164 -5.91 -4.28 -4.40
N GLU A 165 -7.06 -4.24 -3.73
CA GLU A 165 -7.50 -5.35 -2.87
C GLU A 165 -7.61 -6.63 -3.69
N PHE A 166 -7.08 -7.74 -3.16
CA PHE A 166 -7.02 -9.05 -3.81
C PHE A 166 -6.27 -9.11 -5.16
N CYS A 167 -5.36 -8.18 -5.42
CA CYS A 167 -4.37 -8.34 -6.48
C CYS A 167 -3.33 -9.38 -6.09
N SER A 168 -3.75 -10.64 -5.97
CA SER A 168 -2.94 -11.72 -5.39
C SER A 168 -1.70 -12.09 -6.21
N GLY A 169 -1.69 -11.74 -7.50
CA GLY A 169 -0.53 -11.92 -8.40
C GLY A 169 0.52 -10.81 -8.32
N LEU A 170 0.18 -9.67 -7.66
CA LEU A 170 1.06 -8.50 -7.63
C LEU A 170 2.31 -8.78 -6.78
N THR A 171 3.47 -8.81 -7.43
CA THR A 171 4.74 -9.15 -6.76
C THR A 171 5.47 -7.91 -6.24
N SER A 172 5.32 -6.79 -6.90
CA SER A 172 5.91 -5.52 -6.50
C SER A 172 5.11 -4.34 -7.08
N ILE A 173 5.15 -3.21 -6.39
CA ILE A 173 4.57 -1.95 -6.84
C ILE A 173 5.42 -0.78 -6.35
N THR A 174 5.59 0.23 -7.19
CA THR A 174 6.23 1.48 -6.80
C THR A 174 5.18 2.57 -6.67
N ILE A 175 5.06 3.13 -5.48
CA ILE A 175 4.16 4.25 -5.18
C ILE A 175 4.92 5.55 -5.42
N PRO A 176 4.44 6.43 -6.30
CA PRO A 176 5.14 7.69 -6.57
C PRO A 176 5.07 8.66 -5.37
N SER A 177 6.06 9.55 -5.27
CA SER A 177 6.15 10.55 -4.19
C SER A 177 5.05 11.61 -4.21
N SER A 178 4.23 11.63 -5.25
CA SER A 178 3.01 12.45 -5.34
C SER A 178 1.87 11.91 -4.48
N VAL A 179 1.87 10.61 -4.14
CA VAL A 179 0.84 9.99 -3.32
C VAL A 179 1.04 10.36 -1.85
N THR A 180 0.02 10.93 -1.22
CA THR A 180 0.06 11.40 0.17
C THR A 180 -0.69 10.51 1.16
N SER A 181 -1.53 9.60 0.66
CA SER A 181 -2.28 8.65 1.49
C SER A 181 -2.51 7.33 0.75
N LEU A 182 -2.56 6.25 1.52
CA LEU A 182 -3.04 4.95 1.07
C LEU A 182 -4.41 4.72 1.74
N GLY A 183 -5.43 4.46 0.93
CA GLY A 183 -6.80 4.21 1.41
C GLY A 183 -6.90 2.95 2.27
N ASP A 184 -8.03 2.79 2.96
CA ASP A 184 -8.36 1.58 3.69
C ASP A 184 -8.37 0.39 2.72
N TYR A 185 -7.87 -0.75 3.16
CA TYR A 185 -7.82 -2.02 2.40
C TYR A 185 -7.03 -1.94 1.07
N CYS A 186 -6.24 -0.88 0.83
CA CYS A 186 -5.66 -0.59 -0.49
C CYS A 186 -4.89 -1.77 -1.10
N PHE A 187 -4.11 -2.51 -0.30
CA PHE A 187 -3.35 -3.69 -0.72
C PHE A 187 -3.77 -4.97 0.01
N ARG A 188 -4.97 -4.99 0.59
CA ARG A 188 -5.47 -6.18 1.28
C ARG A 188 -5.45 -7.40 0.37
N GLY A 189 -4.92 -8.52 0.85
CA GLY A 189 -4.89 -9.78 0.10
C GLY A 189 -3.93 -9.82 -1.08
N CYS A 190 -2.99 -8.87 -1.20
CA CYS A 190 -1.89 -8.93 -2.16
C CYS A 190 -0.86 -9.97 -1.71
N SER A 191 -1.24 -11.26 -1.75
CA SER A 191 -0.48 -12.36 -1.12
C SER A 191 0.87 -12.65 -1.75
N SER A 192 1.10 -12.26 -3.01
CA SER A 192 2.39 -12.38 -3.69
C SER A 192 3.29 -11.15 -3.54
N LEU A 193 2.81 -10.09 -2.89
CA LEU A 193 3.58 -8.86 -2.72
C LEU A 193 4.75 -9.11 -1.76
N THR A 194 5.97 -9.12 -2.31
CA THR A 194 7.18 -9.40 -1.52
C THR A 194 7.84 -8.16 -0.98
N PHE A 195 7.66 -7.04 -1.68
CA PHE A 195 8.27 -5.76 -1.35
C PHE A 195 7.41 -4.59 -1.82
N ILE A 196 7.35 -3.54 -1.02
CA ILE A 196 6.72 -2.26 -1.36
C ILE A 196 7.50 -1.11 -0.75
N THR A 197 7.70 -0.04 -1.50
CA THR A 197 8.28 1.20 -1.01
C THR A 197 7.16 2.22 -0.76
N ILE A 198 7.01 2.64 0.49
CA ILE A 198 6.08 3.71 0.87
C ILE A 198 6.84 5.04 0.83
N PRO A 199 6.42 6.01 0.01
CA PRO A 199 7.11 7.29 -0.08
C PRO A 199 6.92 8.14 1.19
N SER A 200 7.88 9.03 1.44
CA SER A 200 7.85 9.95 2.60
C SER A 200 6.73 11.00 2.55
N SER A 201 6.00 11.06 1.46
CA SER A 201 4.77 11.87 1.34
C SER A 201 3.57 11.26 2.06
N VAL A 202 3.58 9.93 2.32
CA VAL A 202 2.50 9.23 3.00
C VAL A 202 2.57 9.49 4.50
N THR A 203 1.48 9.95 5.10
CA THR A 203 1.40 10.32 6.51
C THR A 203 0.60 9.35 7.38
N SER A 204 -0.17 8.46 6.76
CA SER A 204 -0.93 7.42 7.46
C SER A 204 -1.10 6.18 6.60
N LEU A 205 -1.19 5.03 7.25
CA LEU A 205 -1.60 3.77 6.65
C LEU A 205 -3.00 3.43 7.16
N GLY A 206 -3.93 3.23 6.22
CA GLY A 206 -5.34 2.99 6.50
C GLY A 206 -5.62 1.67 7.21
N GLU A 207 -6.89 1.44 7.55
CA GLU A 207 -7.39 0.17 8.09
C GLU A 207 -7.10 -0.96 7.11
N SER A 208 -6.56 -2.08 7.61
CA SER A 208 -6.30 -3.30 6.81
C SER A 208 -5.49 -3.06 5.53
N CYS A 209 -4.69 -1.99 5.47
CA CYS A 209 -4.01 -1.58 4.24
C CYS A 209 -3.16 -2.71 3.63
N PHE A 210 -2.50 -3.52 4.46
CA PHE A 210 -1.68 -4.67 4.06
C PHE A 210 -2.19 -6.00 4.63
N TYR A 211 -3.46 -6.05 5.02
CA TYR A 211 -4.06 -7.29 5.57
C TYR A 211 -3.85 -8.47 4.60
N GLY A 212 -3.32 -9.58 5.10
CA GLY A 212 -3.13 -10.80 4.29
C GLY A 212 -2.06 -10.70 3.21
N CYS A 213 -1.16 -9.70 3.26
CA CYS A 213 0.03 -9.65 2.41
C CYS A 213 1.06 -10.70 2.88
N SER A 214 0.72 -11.97 2.75
CA SER A 214 1.50 -13.08 3.31
C SER A 214 2.89 -13.27 2.69
N GLY A 215 3.10 -12.75 1.47
CA GLY A 215 4.41 -12.75 0.80
C GLY A 215 5.35 -11.62 1.25
N LEU A 216 4.83 -10.63 1.99
CA LEU A 216 5.61 -9.45 2.39
C LEU A 216 6.66 -9.83 3.43
N THR A 217 7.94 -9.78 3.04
CA THR A 217 9.06 -10.19 3.90
C THR A 217 9.63 -9.04 4.72
N SER A 218 9.56 -7.84 4.19
CA SER A 218 10.00 -6.61 4.86
C SER A 218 9.23 -5.40 4.33
N ILE A 219 9.09 -4.38 5.16
CA ILE A 219 8.51 -3.09 4.78
C ILE A 219 9.16 -1.98 5.58
N THR A 220 9.46 -0.87 4.90
CA THR A 220 9.95 0.34 5.56
C THR A 220 8.79 1.33 5.72
N ILE A 221 8.47 1.66 6.96
CA ILE A 221 7.48 2.69 7.29
C ILE A 221 8.23 4.03 7.36
N PRO A 222 7.86 5.02 6.53
CA PRO A 222 8.55 6.31 6.54
C PRO A 222 8.26 7.11 7.82
N SER A 223 9.18 7.98 8.20
CA SER A 223 9.06 8.84 9.39
C SER A 223 7.95 9.90 9.30
N SER A 224 7.29 10.02 8.16
CA SER A 224 6.08 10.83 7.97
C SER A 224 4.82 10.17 8.54
N VAL A 225 4.82 8.84 8.70
CA VAL A 225 3.67 8.09 9.20
C VAL A 225 3.53 8.28 10.70
N THR A 226 2.35 8.69 11.14
CA THR A 226 2.04 8.98 12.55
C THR A 226 1.13 7.96 13.22
N SER A 227 0.45 7.12 12.43
CA SER A 227 -0.43 6.06 12.93
C SER A 227 -0.49 4.87 11.97
N LEU A 228 -0.68 3.68 12.54
CA LEU A 228 -1.00 2.47 11.80
C LEU A 228 -2.46 2.09 12.11
N GLY A 229 -3.24 1.85 11.05
CA GLY A 229 -4.66 1.53 11.15
C GLY A 229 -4.94 0.18 11.82
N TRP A 230 -6.21 -0.11 12.07
CA TRP A 230 -6.67 -1.42 12.54
C TRP A 230 -6.32 -2.48 11.51
N HIS A 231 -5.86 -3.66 11.95
CA HIS A 231 -5.48 -4.78 11.08
C HIS A 231 -4.47 -4.43 9.98
N CYS A 232 -3.67 -3.37 10.13
CA CYS A 232 -2.84 -2.83 9.05
C CYS A 232 -1.92 -3.88 8.43
N PHE A 233 -1.29 -4.74 9.24
CA PHE A 233 -0.40 -5.83 8.82
C PHE A 233 -0.91 -7.22 9.26
N ASP A 234 -2.20 -7.34 9.59
CA ASP A 234 -2.78 -8.61 9.98
C ASP A 234 -2.60 -9.67 8.89
N GLY A 235 -2.15 -10.86 9.27
CA GLY A 235 -1.88 -11.95 8.33
C GLY A 235 -0.65 -11.77 7.43
N CYS A 236 0.22 -10.78 7.69
CA CYS A 236 1.51 -10.66 7.01
C CYS A 236 2.49 -11.73 7.51
N SER A 237 2.19 -12.99 7.24
CA SER A 237 2.91 -14.14 7.80
C SER A 237 4.37 -14.26 7.33
N GLY A 238 4.72 -13.66 6.19
CA GLY A 238 6.09 -13.59 5.68
C GLY A 238 6.97 -12.54 6.35
N LEU A 239 6.36 -11.59 7.11
CA LEU A 239 7.07 -10.47 7.71
C LEU A 239 7.96 -10.94 8.86
N THR A 240 9.28 -10.88 8.66
CA THR A 240 10.26 -11.36 9.65
C THR A 240 10.72 -10.28 10.62
N SER A 241 10.69 -9.03 10.18
CA SER A 241 11.04 -7.86 10.97
C SER A 241 10.31 -6.61 10.48
N ILE A 242 10.07 -5.67 11.36
CA ILE A 242 9.51 -4.36 11.03
C ILE A 242 10.05 -3.32 12.00
N THR A 243 10.40 -2.15 11.48
CA THR A 243 10.78 -0.99 12.28
C THR A 243 9.63 -0.01 12.33
N ILE A 244 9.16 0.29 13.53
CA ILE A 244 8.15 1.32 13.78
C ILE A 244 8.89 2.64 14.02
N PRO A 245 8.72 3.66 13.19
CA PRO A 245 9.41 4.93 13.37
C PRO A 245 8.91 5.70 14.61
N SER A 246 9.76 6.56 15.16
CA SER A 246 9.43 7.37 16.33
C SER A 246 8.35 8.45 16.09
N SER A 247 7.89 8.62 14.86
CA SER A 247 6.74 9.44 14.51
C SER A 247 5.41 8.78 14.84
N VAL A 248 5.37 7.45 14.93
CA VAL A 248 4.13 6.70 15.19
C VAL A 248 3.73 6.86 16.66
N THR A 249 2.50 7.31 16.87
CA THR A 249 1.92 7.54 18.20
C THR A 249 0.85 6.53 18.57
N SER A 250 0.29 5.81 17.58
CA SER A 250 -0.76 4.81 17.81
C SER A 250 -0.65 3.61 16.86
N LEU A 251 -0.92 2.43 17.40
CA LEU A 251 -1.13 1.20 16.66
C LEU A 251 -2.57 0.77 16.84
N GLY A 252 -3.28 0.52 15.73
CA GLY A 252 -4.64 0.02 15.73
C GLY A 252 -4.76 -1.39 16.32
N GLY A 253 -5.97 -1.83 16.61
CA GLY A 253 -6.21 -3.21 17.06
C GLY A 253 -5.81 -4.23 16.01
N ALA A 254 -5.31 -5.39 16.46
CA ALA A 254 -4.85 -6.48 15.61
C ALA A 254 -3.83 -6.06 14.52
N CYS A 255 -3.06 -4.98 14.78
CA CYS A 255 -2.18 -4.38 13.77
C CYS A 255 -1.17 -5.38 13.19
N PHE A 256 -0.66 -6.31 14.00
CA PHE A 256 0.29 -7.37 13.61
C PHE A 256 -0.26 -8.76 13.91
N ASP A 257 -1.59 -8.91 14.00
CA ASP A 257 -2.20 -10.22 14.19
C ASP A 257 -1.75 -11.17 13.07
N GLY A 258 -1.50 -12.43 13.38
CA GLY A 258 -1.08 -13.42 12.38
C GLY A 258 0.27 -13.17 11.69
N CYS A 259 1.07 -12.18 12.15
CA CYS A 259 2.45 -12.00 11.68
C CYS A 259 3.34 -13.13 12.20
N SER A 260 3.07 -14.35 11.75
CA SER A 260 3.73 -15.57 12.27
C SER A 260 5.23 -15.65 11.97
N GLY A 261 5.72 -14.90 10.97
CA GLY A 261 7.15 -14.78 10.65
C GLY A 261 7.92 -13.86 11.60
N LEU A 262 7.21 -12.97 12.32
CA LEU A 262 7.83 -11.93 13.14
C LEU A 262 8.53 -12.54 14.36
N THR A 263 9.82 -12.27 14.51
CA THR A 263 10.63 -12.84 15.61
C THR A 263 10.86 -11.86 16.75
N SER A 264 10.89 -10.57 16.45
CA SER A 264 11.05 -9.50 17.43
C SER A 264 10.41 -8.21 16.93
N ILE A 265 10.00 -7.34 17.87
CA ILE A 265 9.49 -6.01 17.55
C ILE A 265 9.87 -5.03 18.64
N THR A 266 10.19 -3.80 18.23
CA THR A 266 10.41 -2.67 19.13
C THR A 266 9.30 -1.66 19.00
N ILE A 267 8.64 -1.33 20.10
CA ILE A 267 7.61 -0.31 20.22
C ILE A 267 8.29 0.98 20.72
N PRO A 268 8.37 2.03 19.92
CA PRO A 268 9.04 3.27 20.29
C PRO A 268 8.29 3.99 21.43
N SER A 269 9.00 4.86 22.15
CA SER A 269 8.43 5.63 23.27
C SER A 269 7.34 6.63 22.85
N SER A 270 7.27 6.95 21.58
CA SER A 270 6.22 7.80 20.98
C SER A 270 4.85 7.12 20.95
N VAL A 271 4.80 5.79 20.93
CA VAL A 271 3.54 5.05 20.91
C VAL A 271 2.86 5.16 22.27
N THR A 272 1.74 5.87 22.30
CA THR A 272 0.91 6.10 23.49
C THR A 272 -0.42 5.36 23.44
N SER A 273 -0.74 4.72 22.33
CA SER A 273 -1.96 3.92 22.15
C SER A 273 -1.64 2.63 21.40
N LEU A 274 -2.05 1.51 22.00
CA LEU A 274 -1.96 0.17 21.44
C LEU A 274 -3.36 -0.44 21.43
N GLY A 275 -3.82 -0.90 20.27
CA GLY A 275 -5.07 -1.62 20.17
C GLY A 275 -4.98 -3.05 20.71
N TRP A 276 -6.12 -3.67 20.98
CA TRP A 276 -6.20 -5.06 21.43
C TRP A 276 -5.72 -6.04 20.35
N GLY A 277 -5.22 -7.19 20.77
CA GLY A 277 -4.86 -8.28 19.84
C GLY A 277 -3.68 -7.98 18.92
N CYS A 278 -2.90 -6.90 19.19
CA CYS A 278 -1.84 -6.46 18.25
C CYS A 278 -0.87 -7.57 17.84
N PHE A 279 -0.66 -8.60 18.66
CA PHE A 279 0.30 -9.68 18.44
C PHE A 279 -0.34 -11.07 18.54
N GLU A 280 -1.66 -11.16 18.36
CA GLU A 280 -2.35 -12.43 18.35
C GLU A 280 -1.79 -13.29 17.20
N TYR A 281 -1.67 -14.59 17.38
CA TYR A 281 -1.09 -15.52 16.41
C TYR A 281 0.33 -15.22 15.89
N CYS A 282 1.10 -14.31 16.51
CA CYS A 282 2.53 -14.13 16.26
C CYS A 282 3.36 -15.28 16.86
N GLN A 283 3.22 -16.48 16.32
CA GLN A 283 3.73 -17.72 16.93
C GLN A 283 5.25 -17.79 17.12
N ASN A 284 6.02 -17.09 16.27
CA ASN A 284 7.47 -17.05 16.34
C ASN A 284 8.03 -15.82 17.08
N LEU A 285 7.16 -14.99 17.65
CA LEU A 285 7.59 -13.78 18.37
C LEU A 285 8.28 -14.15 19.68
N LYS A 286 9.59 -13.90 19.75
CA LYS A 286 10.46 -14.24 20.88
C LYS A 286 10.70 -13.05 21.81
N SER A 287 10.64 -11.83 21.28
CA SER A 287 10.85 -10.65 22.10
C SER A 287 10.02 -9.44 21.64
N VAL A 288 9.51 -8.69 22.62
CA VAL A 288 8.91 -7.37 22.42
C VAL A 288 9.64 -6.38 23.31
N ILE A 289 10.12 -5.30 22.73
CA ILE A 289 10.82 -4.23 23.46
C ILE A 289 9.92 -3.00 23.48
N PHE A 290 9.47 -2.56 24.62
CA PHE A 290 8.78 -1.30 24.81
C PHE A 290 9.80 -0.23 25.25
N LYS A 291 9.93 0.85 24.48
CA LYS A 291 10.83 1.98 24.83
C LYS A 291 10.16 3.09 25.64
N GLY A 292 8.85 3.04 25.80
CA GLY A 292 8.04 4.05 26.46
C GLY A 292 7.40 3.58 27.75
N ARG A 293 6.68 4.51 28.38
CA ARG A 293 5.82 4.22 29.52
C ARG A 293 4.68 3.27 29.11
N TYR A 294 4.25 2.44 30.05
CA TYR A 294 3.05 1.63 29.83
C TYR A 294 1.84 2.52 29.50
N CYS A 295 1.21 2.25 28.36
CA CYS A 295 0.06 3.02 27.88
C CYS A 295 -1.23 2.42 28.45
N ASN A 296 -1.88 3.14 29.37
CA ASN A 296 -3.09 2.71 30.08
C ASN A 296 -4.36 2.64 29.21
N TYR A 297 -4.25 2.75 27.88
CA TYR A 297 -5.43 2.87 26.99
C TYR A 297 -5.90 1.56 26.39
N VAL A 298 -5.33 0.45 26.79
CA VAL A 298 -5.89 -0.85 26.44
C VAL A 298 -6.89 -1.22 27.54
N TYR A 299 -8.16 -1.18 27.18
CA TYR A 299 -9.20 -1.82 27.97
C TYR A 299 -8.89 -3.33 27.92
N TYR A 300 -8.15 -3.82 28.91
CA TYR A 300 -7.46 -5.11 29.05
C TYR A 300 -6.09 -5.19 28.39
N PRO A 301 -5.14 -5.86 29.09
CA PRO A 301 -3.78 -6.12 28.58
C PRO A 301 -3.78 -7.25 27.52
N ASP A 302 -4.74 -7.27 26.63
CA ASP A 302 -4.93 -8.37 25.70
C ASP A 302 -4.22 -8.07 24.37
N LEU A 303 -2.92 -7.69 24.48
CA LEU A 303 -2.05 -7.58 23.31
C LEU A 303 -1.82 -8.94 22.64
N LYS A 304 -2.24 -10.04 23.31
CA LYS A 304 -2.08 -11.42 22.86
C LYS A 304 -0.64 -11.78 22.52
N ILE A 305 0.32 -11.15 23.21
CA ILE A 305 1.73 -11.55 23.07
C ILE A 305 1.87 -13.02 23.50
N PRO A 306 2.62 -13.85 22.77
CA PRO A 306 2.87 -15.23 23.19
C PRO A 306 3.45 -15.29 24.62
N THR A 307 2.92 -16.15 25.47
CA THR A 307 3.32 -16.23 26.90
C THR A 307 4.79 -16.61 27.12
N THR A 308 5.42 -17.19 26.09
CA THR A 308 6.85 -17.54 26.07
C THR A 308 7.75 -16.38 25.63
N CYS A 309 7.13 -15.27 25.16
CA CYS A 309 7.87 -14.14 24.64
C CYS A 309 8.55 -13.34 25.77
N ILE A 310 9.78 -12.92 25.54
CA ILE A 310 10.50 -12.04 26.43
C ILE A 310 10.02 -10.60 26.20
N ILE A 311 9.53 -9.95 27.25
CA ILE A 311 9.10 -8.55 27.21
C ILE A 311 10.16 -7.72 27.92
N LYS A 312 10.76 -6.79 27.18
CA LYS A 312 11.74 -5.84 27.73
C LYS A 312 11.11 -4.46 27.86
N VAL A 313 11.25 -3.84 29.01
CA VAL A 313 10.64 -2.53 29.32
C VAL A 313 11.65 -1.63 30.04
N PRO A 314 11.53 -0.29 29.95
CA PRO A 314 12.41 0.60 30.70
C PRO A 314 12.35 0.31 32.21
N THR A 315 13.50 0.38 32.87
CA THR A 315 13.64 0.02 34.29
C THR A 315 12.66 0.80 35.17
N GLU A 316 12.47 2.07 34.90
CA GLU A 316 11.56 2.96 35.65
C GLU A 316 10.08 2.57 35.54
N TYR A 317 9.70 1.83 34.49
CA TYR A 317 8.31 1.41 34.25
C TYR A 317 8.07 -0.10 34.48
N LEU A 318 9.11 -0.83 34.89
CA LEU A 318 9.05 -2.29 35.05
C LEU A 318 7.85 -2.74 35.90
N GLN A 319 7.61 -2.05 37.04
CA GLN A 319 6.51 -2.41 37.94
C GLN A 319 5.15 -2.11 37.33
N ASP A 320 5.02 -1.02 36.58
CA ASP A 320 3.78 -0.67 35.87
C ASP A 320 3.41 -1.76 34.86
N TYR A 321 4.39 -2.21 34.08
CA TYR A 321 4.19 -3.30 33.11
C TYR A 321 3.87 -4.64 33.77
N LYS A 322 4.54 -4.99 34.89
CA LYS A 322 4.23 -6.21 35.65
C LYS A 322 2.82 -6.20 36.22
N ASN A 323 2.38 -5.05 36.73
CA ASN A 323 1.03 -4.89 37.25
C ASN A 323 -0.03 -5.00 36.14
N ALA A 324 0.26 -4.44 34.99
CA ALA A 324 -0.66 -4.39 33.86
C ALA A 324 -0.80 -5.74 33.16
N PHE A 325 0.31 -6.41 32.89
CA PHE A 325 0.29 -7.71 32.20
C PHE A 325 -0.07 -8.88 33.10
N GLY A 326 0.06 -8.70 34.44
CA GLY A 326 -0.29 -9.73 35.41
C GLY A 326 0.62 -10.99 35.34
N PRO A 327 0.27 -12.05 36.07
CA PRO A 327 1.13 -13.23 36.26
C PRO A 327 1.25 -14.12 35.02
N ILE A 328 0.45 -13.91 33.99
CA ILE A 328 0.51 -14.70 32.76
C ILE A 328 1.84 -14.46 32.02
N TYR A 329 2.37 -13.25 32.09
CA TYR A 329 3.62 -12.88 31.44
C TYR A 329 4.76 -12.97 32.43
N GLN A 330 5.39 -14.15 32.51
CA GLN A 330 6.48 -14.43 33.47
C GLN A 330 7.82 -13.80 33.07
N TYR A 331 7.98 -13.42 31.81
CA TYR A 331 9.27 -13.00 31.23
C TYR A 331 9.31 -11.49 30.94
N ILE A 332 8.95 -10.68 31.95
CA ILE A 332 9.07 -9.21 31.85
C ILE A 332 10.33 -8.78 32.56
N TYR A 333 11.26 -8.20 31.82
CA TYR A 333 12.56 -7.77 32.29
C TYR A 333 12.76 -6.27 32.12
N ALA A 334 13.55 -5.68 33.05
CA ALA A 334 14.07 -4.34 32.83
C ALA A 334 14.97 -4.33 31.59
N TRP A 335 14.78 -3.30 30.78
CA TRP A 335 15.67 -3.00 29.68
C TRP A 335 16.37 -1.68 29.98
N ASN A 336 17.70 -1.73 30.06
CA ASN A 336 18.51 -0.56 30.18
C ASN A 336 19.25 -0.34 28.86
N PRO A 337 19.00 0.76 28.15
CA PRO A 337 19.68 1.04 26.90
C PRO A 337 21.22 1.04 27.01
N ASP A 338 21.73 1.25 28.21
CA ASP A 338 23.19 1.36 28.46
C ASP A 338 23.87 0.01 28.78
N GLU A 339 23.11 -1.08 29.02
CA GLU A 339 23.68 -2.36 29.50
C GLU A 339 23.79 -3.46 28.43
N THR A 340 23.22 -3.32 27.27
CA THR A 340 23.25 -4.37 26.24
C THR A 340 23.99 -3.86 25.00
N GLY A 341 25.17 -4.40 24.76
CA GLY A 341 26.05 -4.01 23.66
C GLY A 341 25.57 -4.24 22.23
N GLU A 342 24.29 -4.56 22.00
CA GLU A 342 23.73 -4.74 20.66
C GLU A 342 22.47 -3.91 20.34
N ASP A 343 21.73 -3.42 21.37
CA ASP A 343 20.47 -2.67 21.12
C ASP A 343 20.46 -1.25 21.70
N SER A 344 21.58 -0.74 22.20
CA SER A 344 21.61 0.42 23.11
C SER A 344 22.09 1.72 22.49
N LYS A 345 22.33 1.76 21.20
CA LYS A 345 22.66 3.04 20.58
C LYS A 345 21.47 3.55 19.79
N PRO A 346 20.99 4.80 20.06
CA PRO A 346 20.09 5.46 19.11
C PRO A 346 20.76 5.33 17.74
N VAL A 347 20.03 4.88 16.73
CA VAL A 347 20.50 4.98 15.35
C VAL A 347 20.76 6.47 15.14
N THR A 348 22.00 6.87 15.31
CA THR A 348 22.40 8.24 15.04
C THR A 348 22.10 8.41 13.56
N GLN A 349 21.23 9.34 13.24
CA GLN A 349 20.92 9.65 11.85
C GLN A 349 22.24 9.97 11.18
N CYS A 350 22.74 9.02 10.39
CA CYS A 350 24.01 9.21 9.70
C CYS A 350 23.89 10.43 8.79
N SER A 351 24.96 11.20 8.68
CA SER A 351 25.05 12.22 7.63
C SER A 351 24.73 11.59 6.28
N THR A 352 24.09 12.34 5.39
CA THR A 352 23.76 11.85 4.04
C THR A 352 25.00 11.25 3.39
N PRO A 353 24.97 9.96 2.99
CA PRO A 353 26.13 9.34 2.41
C PRO A 353 26.49 9.99 1.08
N SER A 354 27.76 10.21 0.86
CA SER A 354 28.30 10.57 -0.45
C SER A 354 28.54 9.31 -1.29
N ILE A 355 28.35 9.43 -2.58
CA ILE A 355 28.61 8.37 -3.55
C ILE A 355 29.74 8.85 -4.46
N SER A 356 30.81 8.08 -4.56
CA SER A 356 31.88 8.29 -5.54
C SER A 356 32.08 7.04 -6.37
N TYR A 357 32.56 7.23 -7.60
CA TYR A 357 32.89 6.14 -8.52
C TYR A 357 34.36 6.23 -8.90
N GLU A 358 35.14 5.25 -8.46
CA GLU A 358 36.57 5.19 -8.72
C GLU A 358 36.98 3.76 -9.11
N SER A 359 37.77 3.66 -10.19
CA SER A 359 38.36 2.39 -10.63
C SER A 359 37.35 1.24 -10.82
N GLY A 360 36.15 1.55 -11.36
CA GLY A 360 35.11 0.55 -11.63
C GLY A 360 34.29 0.17 -10.40
N LYS A 361 34.48 0.85 -9.27
CA LYS A 361 33.77 0.59 -8.03
C LYS A 361 33.02 1.82 -7.53
N LEU A 362 31.83 1.61 -7.02
CA LEU A 362 31.10 2.59 -6.22
C LEU A 362 31.64 2.55 -4.79
N LYS A 363 31.91 3.74 -4.25
CA LYS A 363 32.24 3.93 -2.85
C LYS A 363 31.18 4.78 -2.18
N PHE A 364 30.73 4.33 -1.05
CA PHE A 364 29.83 5.05 -0.14
C PHE A 364 30.65 5.53 1.05
N ALA A 365 30.48 6.79 1.42
CA ALA A 365 31.12 7.36 2.59
C ALA A 365 30.16 8.32 3.33
N CYS A 366 30.17 8.27 4.65
CA CYS A 366 29.54 9.28 5.49
C CYS A 366 30.49 9.62 6.66
N GLU A 367 30.26 10.76 7.30
CA GLU A 367 31.10 11.21 8.43
C GLU A 367 30.91 10.39 9.71
N THR A 368 29.88 9.53 9.74
CA THR A 368 29.58 8.71 10.92
C THR A 368 30.46 7.46 10.94
N THR A 369 31.29 7.32 11.96
CA THR A 369 32.17 6.18 12.12
C THR A 369 31.38 4.89 12.34
N GLY A 370 31.74 3.81 11.63
CA GLY A 370 31.08 2.50 11.76
C GLY A 370 29.76 2.39 11.01
N ALA A 371 29.43 3.34 10.13
CA ALA A 371 28.22 3.29 9.31
C ALA A 371 28.21 2.08 8.38
N LYS A 372 27.09 1.39 8.31
CA LYS A 372 26.76 0.37 7.31
C LYS A 372 25.92 1.00 6.22
N TYR A 373 26.13 0.58 4.98
CA TYR A 373 25.46 1.19 3.83
C TYR A 373 24.47 0.21 3.22
N HIS A 374 23.21 0.58 3.25
CA HIS A 374 22.18 -0.08 2.45
C HIS A 374 22.10 0.60 1.10
N TYR A 375 22.11 -0.17 0.03
CA TYR A 375 22.00 0.37 -1.31
C TYR A 375 21.05 -0.48 -2.15
N THR A 376 20.32 0.20 -3.01
CA THR A 376 19.47 -0.43 -4.02
C THR A 376 19.98 -0.07 -5.38
N ILE A 377 20.30 -1.08 -6.18
CA ILE A 377 20.64 -0.92 -7.59
C ILE A 377 19.38 -1.22 -8.38
N THR A 378 18.86 -0.20 -9.07
CA THR A 378 17.70 -0.38 -9.94
C THR A 378 18.19 -0.48 -11.37
N ASP A 379 18.19 -1.67 -11.91
CA ASP A 379 18.23 -1.97 -13.33
C ASP A 379 16.86 -2.50 -13.74
N THR A 380 16.54 -2.42 -15.02
CA THR A 380 15.33 -3.02 -15.59
C THR A 380 15.28 -4.53 -15.39
N ASP A 381 16.44 -5.17 -15.22
CA ASP A 381 16.56 -6.63 -15.18
C ASP A 381 17.02 -7.22 -13.83
N ILE A 382 17.57 -6.43 -12.90
CA ILE A 382 18.08 -6.93 -11.62
C ILE A 382 17.68 -5.98 -10.49
N LYS A 383 16.76 -6.45 -9.64
CA LYS A 383 16.48 -5.82 -8.34
C LYS A 383 17.30 -6.55 -7.28
N SER A 384 18.34 -5.91 -6.75
CA SER A 384 19.01 -6.40 -5.56
C SER A 384 19.03 -5.31 -4.50
N ASP A 385 18.46 -5.62 -3.34
CA ASP A 385 18.70 -4.87 -2.11
C ASP A 385 19.80 -5.58 -1.35
N ALA A 386 20.89 -4.90 -1.11
CA ALA A 386 22.08 -5.50 -0.52
C ALA A 386 22.73 -4.57 0.52
N LEU A 387 23.37 -5.19 1.50
CA LEU A 387 24.15 -4.51 2.53
C LEU A 387 25.63 -4.54 2.17
N SER A 388 26.28 -3.38 2.12
CA SER A 388 27.72 -3.26 2.01
C SER A 388 28.31 -2.81 3.34
N GLU A 389 29.13 -3.65 3.97
CA GLU A 389 29.81 -3.36 5.22
C GLU A 389 31.10 -2.57 5.02
N ASN A 390 31.72 -2.68 3.86
CA ASN A 390 32.99 -1.99 3.52
C ASN A 390 32.80 -0.72 2.68
N GLY A 391 31.54 -0.38 2.32
CA GLY A 391 31.23 0.79 1.53
C GLY A 391 31.63 0.70 0.05
N GLU A 392 31.95 -0.49 -0.47
CA GLU A 392 32.32 -0.68 -1.87
C GLU A 392 31.38 -1.62 -2.62
N VAL A 393 31.00 -1.25 -3.85
CA VAL A 393 30.19 -2.07 -4.77
C VAL A 393 30.80 -2.02 -6.18
N SER A 394 30.93 -3.18 -6.80
CA SER A 394 31.39 -3.28 -8.18
C SER A 394 30.20 -3.26 -9.15
N LEU A 395 30.25 -2.42 -10.17
CA LEU A 395 29.24 -2.30 -11.21
C LEU A 395 29.79 -2.67 -12.57
N SER A 396 28.97 -3.35 -13.36
CA SER A 396 29.30 -3.73 -14.74
C SER A 396 28.57 -2.90 -15.80
N ALA A 397 27.63 -2.04 -15.41
CA ALA A 397 26.84 -1.19 -16.29
C ALA A 397 26.41 0.13 -15.59
N ALA A 398 25.69 1.00 -16.29
CA ALA A 398 25.14 2.23 -15.70
C ALA A 398 23.81 1.94 -15.01
N TYR A 399 23.72 2.20 -13.72
CA TYR A 399 22.53 1.95 -12.89
C TYR A 399 22.08 3.21 -12.16
N LYS A 400 20.79 3.26 -11.80
CA LYS A 400 20.30 4.21 -10.81
C LYS A 400 20.52 3.59 -9.43
N ILE A 401 21.26 4.29 -8.57
CA ILE A 401 21.61 3.79 -7.25
C ILE A 401 21.01 4.70 -6.20
N SER A 402 20.33 4.08 -5.24
CA SER A 402 19.89 4.73 -4.02
C SER A 402 20.68 4.14 -2.85
N VAL A 403 21.23 4.98 -1.99
CA VAL A 403 21.99 4.56 -0.81
C VAL A 403 21.52 5.33 0.40
N TYR A 404 21.45 4.64 1.52
CA TYR A 404 21.36 5.26 2.84
C TYR A 404 22.33 4.56 3.79
N ALA A 405 22.77 5.29 4.79
CA ALA A 405 23.71 4.77 5.78
C ALA A 405 23.02 4.66 7.13
N ILE A 406 23.33 3.58 7.85
CA ILE A 406 22.96 3.37 9.23
C ILE A 406 24.24 3.15 10.05
N ALA A 407 24.26 3.61 11.27
CA ALA A 407 25.31 3.28 12.24
C ALA A 407 24.66 2.80 13.53
N ASP A 408 25.29 1.82 14.14
CA ASP A 408 25.03 1.45 15.52
C ASP A 408 25.54 2.61 16.38
N GLY A 409 24.63 3.48 16.82
CA GLY A 409 24.95 4.70 17.55
C GLY A 409 24.25 4.78 18.89
#